data_0ae52fd4fa66ef83fe04367e4da1add2
#
_entry.id   0ae52fd4fa66ef83fe04367e4da1add2
#
_cell.length_a   1.000
_cell.length_b   1.000
_cell.length_c   1.000
_cell.angle_alpha   90.00
_cell.angle_beta   90.00
_cell.angle_gamma   90.00
#
_symmetry.space_group_name_H-M   'P 1'
#
loop_
_entity.id
_entity.type
_entity.pdbx_description
1 polymer ?
#
loop_
_entity_poly.entity_id
_entity_poly.type
_entity_poly.pdbx_seq_one_letter_code
_entity_poly.pdbx_strand_id
1 'polypeptide(L)'
;ADIKIDKISDIIKLTDKYPYDNKVQYNIDINMLHKIREPLKKMNDMIGMENIKTTIVNQILYYLKNFHKISNKLSFDDINSDKFQSRYNRDSSYNRDYSYNRGSSYNRGSSYNRYNRSYSNFSIQNDNNDYLHTVIYGPPGTGKTEIARLIADIFSRIGILKRNYFKKVTRSDLIAGYLGQTAIKTKDVIKDCLGGVLFIDEAYALGNAEGRDSFSKECIDTICESLSYYKDDLMVIIAGYKQELDTCFFSYNKGLESRFTWSYETEKYSAKQLQQILEKKINESGWRSDFKLGHKWFEKNKDSFASFGRDMETLFMKAKICHSKRVFGLSDENKSVINDEDIENAYKMFLDNKKNETKTFNNNMYI
;
A
#
# COMPACT_ATOMS: atom_id res chain seq x y z
N ALA A 1 4.99 -33.54 0.60
CA ALA A 1 5.40 -33.05 -0.72
C ALA A 1 5.93 -31.64 -0.55
N ASP A 2 7.15 -31.40 -1.00
CA ASP A 2 7.74 -30.05 -1.01
C ASP A 2 6.99 -29.20 -2.02
N ILE A 3 6.14 -28.32 -1.51
CA ILE A 3 5.36 -27.38 -2.33
C ILE A 3 6.18 -26.10 -2.39
N LYS A 4 6.72 -25.79 -3.55
CA LYS A 4 7.38 -24.52 -3.82
C LYS A 4 6.35 -23.52 -4.35
N ILE A 5 6.21 -22.38 -3.69
CA ILE A 5 5.29 -21.31 -4.06
C ILE A 5 6.13 -20.07 -4.35
N ASP A 6 6.29 -19.75 -5.63
CA ASP A 6 7.03 -18.56 -6.09
C ASP A 6 6.11 -17.52 -6.74
N LYS A 7 4.97 -17.94 -7.26
CA LYS A 7 4.05 -17.10 -8.04
C LYS A 7 2.61 -17.21 -7.54
N ILE A 8 1.81 -16.20 -7.83
CA ILE A 8 0.36 -16.21 -7.56
C ILE A 8 -0.31 -17.43 -8.18
N SER A 9 0.09 -17.80 -9.41
CA SER A 9 -0.44 -18.98 -10.10
C SER A 9 -0.25 -20.28 -9.32
N ASP A 10 0.80 -20.39 -8.50
CA ASP A 10 1.08 -21.59 -7.72
C ASP A 10 0.10 -21.70 -6.54
N ILE A 11 -0.23 -20.57 -5.90
CA ILE A 11 -1.28 -20.52 -4.88
C ILE A 11 -2.63 -20.90 -5.48
N ILE A 12 -2.96 -20.40 -6.68
CA ILE A 12 -4.22 -20.72 -7.37
C ILE A 12 -4.28 -22.21 -7.68
N LYS A 13 -3.23 -22.80 -8.26
CA LYS A 13 -3.15 -24.24 -8.52
C LYS A 13 -3.27 -25.09 -7.25
N LEU A 14 -2.73 -24.60 -6.14
CA LEU A 14 -2.84 -25.27 -4.85
C LEU A 14 -4.29 -25.35 -4.41
N THR A 15 -5.05 -24.25 -4.54
CA THR A 15 -6.48 -24.22 -4.22
C THR A 15 -7.33 -25.05 -5.17
N ASP A 16 -6.92 -25.20 -6.44
CA ASP A 16 -7.59 -26.09 -7.39
C ASP A 16 -7.36 -27.58 -7.07
N LYS A 17 -6.14 -27.91 -6.61
CA LYS A 17 -5.77 -29.29 -6.27
C LYS A 17 -6.36 -29.78 -4.95
N TYR A 18 -6.49 -28.89 -3.96
CA TYR A 18 -6.98 -29.21 -2.64
C TYR A 18 -8.27 -28.43 -2.37
N PRO A 19 -9.44 -29.05 -2.55
CA PRO A 19 -10.72 -28.39 -2.33
C PRO A 19 -10.91 -28.03 -0.86
N TYR A 20 -11.79 -27.06 -0.61
CA TYR A 20 -12.21 -26.71 0.72
C TYR A 20 -12.90 -27.89 1.40
N ASP A 21 -12.31 -28.41 2.48
CA ASP A 21 -12.91 -29.48 3.29
C ASP A 21 -12.59 -29.24 4.79
N ASN A 22 -13.64 -29.03 5.57
CA ASN A 22 -13.53 -28.83 7.03
C ASN A 22 -13.10 -30.09 7.79
N LYS A 23 -13.14 -31.26 7.15
CA LYS A 23 -12.79 -32.55 7.79
C LYS A 23 -11.33 -32.93 7.59
N VAL A 24 -10.63 -32.28 6.69
CA VAL A 24 -9.22 -32.56 6.37
C VAL A 24 -8.33 -31.50 6.97
N GLN A 25 -7.40 -31.91 7.82
CA GLN A 25 -6.39 -31.03 8.37
C GLN A 25 -5.16 -31.02 7.47
N TYR A 26 -4.83 -29.86 6.93
CA TYR A 26 -3.64 -29.65 6.12
C TYR A 26 -2.56 -28.95 6.96
N ASN A 27 -1.29 -29.16 6.61
CA ASN A 27 -0.15 -28.46 7.23
C ASN A 27 -0.08 -26.95 6.88
N ILE A 28 -0.97 -26.51 5.97
CA ILE A 28 -1.13 -25.13 5.52
C ILE A 28 -2.60 -24.79 5.71
N ASP A 29 -2.92 -23.56 6.07
CA ASP A 29 -4.30 -23.09 6.11
C ASP A 29 -4.85 -22.92 4.68
N ILE A 30 -5.28 -24.05 4.11
CA ILE A 30 -5.85 -24.12 2.75
C ILE A 30 -7.16 -23.33 2.66
N ASN A 31 -7.92 -23.29 3.76
CA ASN A 31 -9.18 -22.56 3.81
C ASN A 31 -8.96 -21.06 3.67
N MET A 32 -7.87 -20.56 4.27
CA MET A 32 -7.47 -19.18 4.12
C MET A 32 -7.07 -18.85 2.67
N LEU A 33 -6.35 -19.77 2.01
CA LEU A 33 -5.98 -19.62 0.60
C LEU A 33 -7.21 -19.58 -0.31
N HIS A 34 -8.25 -20.37 -0.03
CA HIS A 34 -9.51 -20.31 -0.76
C HIS A 34 -10.21 -18.96 -0.64
N LYS A 35 -10.19 -18.32 0.54
CA LYS A 35 -10.79 -16.99 0.75
C LYS A 35 -10.16 -15.91 -0.13
N ILE A 36 -8.86 -15.99 -0.37
CA ILE A 36 -8.12 -14.99 -1.16
C ILE A 36 -8.00 -15.36 -2.64
N ARG A 37 -8.55 -16.50 -3.07
CA ARG A 37 -8.42 -16.99 -4.45
C ARG A 37 -8.92 -15.99 -5.50
N GLU A 38 -10.07 -15.37 -5.26
CA GLU A 38 -10.65 -14.41 -6.21
C GLU A 38 -9.82 -13.13 -6.38
N PRO A 39 -9.39 -12.41 -5.31
CA PRO A 39 -8.50 -11.28 -5.50
C PRO A 39 -7.12 -11.68 -6.08
N LEU A 40 -6.61 -12.88 -5.77
CA LEU A 40 -5.38 -13.39 -6.37
C LEU A 40 -5.53 -13.64 -7.88
N LYS A 41 -6.66 -14.16 -8.34
CA LYS A 41 -6.94 -14.30 -9.78
C LYS A 41 -6.95 -12.94 -10.47
N LYS A 42 -7.69 -11.96 -9.92
CA LYS A 42 -7.71 -10.60 -10.46
C LYS A 42 -6.32 -10.00 -10.55
N MET A 43 -5.49 -10.20 -9.53
CA MET A 43 -4.10 -9.73 -9.50
C MET A 43 -3.23 -10.47 -10.52
N ASN A 44 -3.40 -11.78 -10.67
CA ASN A 44 -2.69 -12.58 -11.67
C ASN A 44 -3.03 -12.15 -13.10
N ASP A 45 -4.28 -11.76 -13.34
CA ASP A 45 -4.78 -11.29 -14.64
C ASP A 45 -4.40 -9.83 -14.96
N MET A 46 -3.77 -9.12 -14.02
CA MET A 46 -3.16 -7.82 -14.30
C MET A 46 -1.97 -7.99 -15.23
N ILE A 47 -1.89 -7.15 -16.26
CA ILE A 47 -0.82 -7.20 -17.24
C ILE A 47 0.45 -6.65 -16.62
N GLY A 48 1.57 -7.37 -16.75
CA GLY A 48 2.87 -7.00 -16.21
C GLY A 48 2.95 -7.11 -14.68
N MET A 49 3.81 -6.30 -14.07
CA MET A 49 3.99 -6.17 -12.61
C MET A 49 4.48 -7.45 -11.92
N GLU A 50 5.33 -8.21 -12.58
CA GLU A 50 5.78 -9.52 -12.08
C GLU A 50 6.52 -9.41 -10.74
N ASN A 51 7.32 -8.35 -10.55
CA ASN A 51 8.03 -8.10 -9.29
C ASN A 51 7.05 -7.87 -8.13
N ILE A 52 5.99 -7.07 -8.36
CA ILE A 52 4.96 -6.82 -7.35
C ILE A 52 4.22 -8.11 -7.00
N LYS A 53 3.82 -8.89 -8.01
CA LYS A 53 3.13 -10.17 -7.83
C LYS A 53 3.94 -11.13 -6.98
N THR A 54 5.24 -11.22 -7.23
CA THR A 54 6.16 -12.08 -6.45
C THR A 54 6.31 -11.58 -5.01
N THR A 55 6.50 -10.28 -4.82
CA THR A 55 6.65 -9.69 -3.48
C THR A 55 5.37 -9.87 -2.63
N ILE A 56 4.19 -9.73 -3.25
CA ILE A 56 2.91 -9.96 -2.57
C ILE A 56 2.75 -11.44 -2.15
N VAL A 57 3.20 -12.40 -2.99
CA VAL A 57 3.22 -13.81 -2.61
C VAL A 57 4.04 -14.01 -1.35
N ASN A 58 5.26 -13.46 -1.29
CA ASN A 58 6.13 -13.56 -0.12
C ASN A 58 5.48 -12.95 1.12
N GLN A 59 4.82 -11.80 0.97
CA GLN A 59 4.11 -11.13 2.05
C GLN A 59 2.93 -11.97 2.56
N ILE A 60 2.13 -12.54 1.65
CA ILE A 60 1.03 -13.45 2.01
C ILE A 60 1.56 -14.65 2.79
N LEU A 61 2.62 -15.31 2.32
CA LEU A 61 3.21 -16.47 2.99
C LEU A 61 3.73 -16.11 4.38
N TYR A 62 4.36 -14.94 4.54
CA TYR A 62 4.82 -14.44 5.82
C TYR A 62 3.68 -14.33 6.84
N TYR A 63 2.55 -13.72 6.44
CA TYR A 63 1.40 -13.55 7.32
C TYR A 63 0.64 -14.86 7.57
N LEU A 64 0.51 -15.73 6.56
CA LEU A 64 -0.13 -17.06 6.73
C LEU A 64 0.62 -17.95 7.73
N LYS A 65 1.94 -17.81 7.82
CA LYS A 65 2.76 -18.51 8.81
C LYS A 65 2.74 -17.85 10.21
N ASN A 66 2.01 -16.76 10.37
CA ASN A 66 1.95 -15.98 11.62
C ASN A 66 3.33 -15.52 12.12
N PHE A 67 4.31 -15.33 11.26
CA PHE A 67 5.66 -14.90 11.66
C PHE A 67 5.65 -13.52 12.33
N HIS A 68 4.72 -12.65 11.95
CA HIS A 68 4.48 -11.36 12.62
C HIS A 68 4.03 -11.47 14.07
N LYS A 69 3.57 -12.66 14.52
CA LYS A 69 3.14 -12.92 15.92
C LYS A 69 4.23 -13.58 16.76
N ILE A 70 5.34 -13.96 16.17
CA ILE A 70 6.47 -14.55 16.88
C ILE A 70 7.18 -13.39 17.60
N SER A 71 6.71 -13.08 18.82
CA SER A 71 7.49 -12.27 19.75
C SER A 71 8.55 -13.16 20.38
N ASN A 72 9.74 -12.61 20.60
CA ASN A 72 10.69 -13.19 21.53
C ASN A 72 10.07 -13.13 22.94
N LYS A 73 9.14 -14.01 23.24
CA LYS A 73 8.83 -14.38 24.62
C LYS A 73 10.08 -15.09 25.14
N LEU A 74 11.00 -14.31 25.69
CA LEU A 74 11.75 -14.82 26.82
C LEU A 74 10.69 -15.16 27.84
N SER A 75 10.38 -16.44 27.99
CA SER A 75 9.43 -16.89 29.01
C SER A 75 9.97 -16.43 30.35
N PHE A 76 9.09 -15.98 31.26
CA PHE A 76 9.49 -15.67 32.65
C PHE A 76 10.22 -16.86 33.31
N ASP A 77 10.06 -18.06 32.79
CA ASP A 77 10.76 -19.29 33.20
C ASP A 77 12.25 -19.29 32.79
N ASP A 78 12.63 -18.60 31.68
CA ASP A 78 14.03 -18.46 31.28
C ASP A 78 14.78 -17.40 32.12
N ILE A 79 14.07 -16.42 32.69
CA ILE A 79 14.65 -15.38 33.56
C ILE A 79 14.93 -15.94 34.98
N ASN A 80 14.18 -16.93 35.40
CA ASN A 80 14.34 -17.59 36.69
C ASN A 80 15.26 -18.83 36.63
N SER A 81 15.87 -19.15 35.50
CA SER A 81 16.87 -20.20 35.43
C SER A 81 18.15 -19.75 36.16
N ASP A 82 18.70 -20.62 37.00
CA ASP A 82 19.90 -20.40 37.85
C ASP A 82 21.13 -19.82 37.14
N LYS A 83 21.12 -19.79 35.82
CA LYS A 83 22.16 -19.15 34.98
C LYS A 83 22.12 -17.62 35.00
N PHE A 84 20.97 -16.98 35.26
CA PHE A 84 20.88 -15.53 35.32
C PHE A 84 21.21 -14.98 36.70
N GLN A 85 20.86 -15.71 37.78
CA GLN A 85 21.20 -15.29 39.14
C GLN A 85 22.72 -15.35 39.41
N SER A 86 23.46 -16.23 38.74
CA SER A 86 24.91 -16.31 38.88
C SER A 86 25.71 -15.18 38.24
N ARG A 87 25.11 -14.40 37.36
CA ARG A 87 25.76 -13.19 36.78
C ARG A 87 25.53 -11.92 37.59
N TYR A 88 24.37 -11.78 38.23
CA TYR A 88 24.05 -10.59 39.05
C TYR A 88 24.74 -10.60 40.43
N ASN A 89 25.07 -11.78 40.97
CA ASN A 89 25.76 -11.89 42.25
C ASN A 89 27.28 -11.72 42.16
N ARG A 90 27.84 -11.51 40.99
CA ARG A 90 29.30 -11.32 40.82
C ARG A 90 29.74 -9.84 40.79
N ASP A 91 28.81 -8.91 40.62
CA ASP A 91 29.11 -7.47 40.52
C ASP A 91 28.76 -6.67 41.77
N SER A 92 28.28 -7.30 42.84
CA SER A 92 27.91 -6.60 44.11
C SER A 92 28.97 -6.66 45.23
N SER A 93 30.22 -7.03 44.90
CA SER A 93 31.29 -7.09 45.89
C SER A 93 32.25 -5.91 45.96
N TYR A 94 31.87 -4.76 45.40
CA TYR A 94 32.63 -3.51 45.58
C TYR A 94 31.73 -2.40 46.07
N ASN A 95 31.58 -2.28 47.40
CA ASN A 95 31.51 -0.98 48.09
C ASN A 95 31.76 -1.16 49.59
N ARG A 96 32.99 -0.82 49.97
CA ARG A 96 33.40 -0.58 51.34
C ARG A 96 33.14 0.86 51.71
N ASP A 97 32.53 1.01 52.88
CA ASP A 97 32.76 2.05 53.90
C ASP A 97 32.89 3.53 53.47
N TYR A 98 31.87 4.30 53.86
CA TYR A 98 32.12 5.54 54.58
C TYR A 98 30.96 5.83 55.53
N SER A 99 31.20 5.64 56.84
CA SER A 99 30.40 6.15 57.92
C SER A 99 30.68 7.63 58.18
N TYR A 100 29.64 8.45 58.29
CA TYR A 100 29.68 9.63 59.14
C TYR A 100 28.35 9.85 59.87
N ASN A 101 28.48 9.86 61.19
CA ASN A 101 27.51 10.24 62.19
C ASN A 101 27.14 11.72 62.11
N ARG A 102 25.85 12.06 62.27
CA ARG A 102 25.38 13.01 63.27
C ARG A 102 23.86 13.13 63.26
N GLY A 103 23.31 13.00 64.43
CA GLY A 103 21.91 12.99 64.76
C GLY A 103 21.25 14.35 64.79
N SER A 104 19.95 14.31 64.76
CA SER A 104 19.05 14.98 65.72
C SER A 104 17.60 14.63 65.41
N SER A 105 16.89 14.29 66.46
CA SER A 105 15.49 13.96 66.58
C SER A 105 14.55 15.14 66.21
N TYR A 106 13.42 14.88 65.55
CA TYR A 106 12.14 15.43 65.94
C TYR A 106 10.97 14.51 65.46
N ASN A 107 10.23 14.04 66.45
CA ASN A 107 8.92 13.38 66.31
C ASN A 107 7.86 14.29 65.74
N ARG A 108 7.07 13.84 64.76
CA ARG A 108 5.63 14.07 64.72
C ARG A 108 4.98 13.08 63.75
N GLY A 109 3.99 12.34 64.29
CA GLY A 109 3.23 11.36 63.56
C GLY A 109 2.28 11.96 62.53
N SER A 110 2.02 11.26 61.49
CA SER A 110 0.77 11.28 60.76
C SER A 110 0.61 9.96 59.96
N SER A 111 -0.57 9.46 60.07
CA SER A 111 -1.23 8.27 59.54
C SER A 111 -0.69 7.78 58.17
N TYR A 112 -0.34 6.50 58.17
CA TYR A 112 -0.11 5.74 56.95
C TYR A 112 -1.45 5.45 56.26
N ASN A 113 -1.77 6.22 55.20
CA ASN A 113 -2.71 5.78 54.21
C ASN A 113 -2.01 4.78 53.29
N ARG A 114 -2.38 3.53 53.45
CA ARG A 114 -2.01 2.39 52.61
C ARG A 114 -2.65 2.59 51.24
N TYR A 115 -1.96 3.25 50.31
CA TYR A 115 -2.33 3.19 48.90
C TYR A 115 -1.96 1.79 48.37
N ASN A 116 -2.99 0.96 48.23
CA ASN A 116 -2.94 -0.18 47.33
C ASN A 116 -2.72 0.35 45.90
N ARG A 117 -1.46 0.40 45.48
CA ARG A 117 -1.14 0.49 44.06
C ARG A 117 -1.47 -0.87 43.47
N SER A 118 -2.66 -0.96 42.88
CA SER A 118 -2.94 -1.99 41.89
C SER A 118 -1.86 -1.87 40.81
N TYR A 119 -1.03 -2.90 40.73
CA TYR A 119 -0.16 -3.13 39.59
C TYR A 119 -1.13 -3.36 38.41
N SER A 120 -1.50 -2.27 37.71
CA SER A 120 -2.09 -2.37 36.40
C SER A 120 -1.11 -3.12 35.55
N ASN A 121 -1.57 -4.21 34.96
CA ASN A 121 -0.87 -5.04 34.00
C ASN A 121 -0.08 -4.16 33.04
N PHE A 122 1.22 -4.08 33.25
CA PHE A 122 2.15 -3.54 32.27
C PHE A 122 2.18 -4.61 31.18
N SER A 123 1.25 -4.51 30.23
CA SER A 123 1.34 -5.26 29.00
C SER A 123 2.62 -4.77 28.34
N ILE A 124 3.64 -5.62 28.37
CA ILE A 124 4.84 -5.46 27.54
C ILE A 124 4.29 -5.35 26.12
N GLN A 125 4.21 -4.13 25.58
CA GLN A 125 3.94 -3.94 24.17
C GLN A 125 5.05 -4.70 23.45
N ASN A 126 4.64 -5.67 22.65
CA ASN A 126 5.54 -6.37 21.75
C ASN A 126 6.13 -5.33 20.80
N ASP A 127 7.41 -5.02 20.97
CA ASP A 127 8.18 -4.17 20.06
C ASP A 127 8.52 -4.88 18.74
N ASN A 128 7.59 -5.69 18.23
CA ASN A 128 7.70 -6.15 16.85
C ASN A 128 7.42 -4.94 15.95
N ASN A 129 8.46 -4.42 15.32
CA ASN A 129 8.41 -3.34 14.34
C ASN A 129 7.84 -3.80 12.99
N ASP A 130 6.94 -4.78 12.98
CA ASP A 130 6.33 -5.30 11.76
C ASP A 130 5.14 -4.43 11.36
N TYR A 131 5.45 -3.33 10.67
CA TYR A 131 4.42 -2.46 10.12
C TYR A 131 3.80 -3.07 8.86
N LEU A 132 2.47 -2.91 8.71
CA LEU A 132 1.73 -3.25 7.49
C LEU A 132 1.87 -2.19 6.39
N HIS A 133 2.40 -1.01 6.76
CA HIS A 133 2.39 0.13 5.87
C HIS A 133 3.24 -0.09 4.63
N THR A 134 2.72 0.36 3.50
CA THR A 134 3.22 0.01 2.17
C THR A 134 3.39 1.27 1.32
N VAL A 135 4.47 1.33 0.55
CA VAL A 135 4.66 2.35 -0.48
C VAL A 135 4.64 1.71 -1.87
N ILE A 136 3.93 2.34 -2.81
CA ILE A 136 3.84 1.90 -4.21
C ILE A 136 4.43 3.00 -5.10
N TYR A 137 5.64 2.76 -5.58
CA TYR A 137 6.32 3.65 -6.50
C TYR A 137 5.92 3.41 -7.94
N GLY A 138 5.90 4.47 -8.73
CA GLY A 138 5.81 4.37 -10.18
C GLY A 138 5.03 5.47 -10.88
N PRO A 139 5.09 5.51 -12.22
CA PRO A 139 4.45 6.54 -13.01
C PRO A 139 2.92 6.44 -13.01
N PRO A 140 2.20 7.48 -13.46
CA PRO A 140 0.75 7.45 -13.54
C PRO A 140 0.27 6.40 -14.55
N GLY A 141 -0.94 5.89 -14.34
CA GLY A 141 -1.52 4.91 -15.26
C GLY A 141 -0.93 3.50 -15.21
N THR A 142 -0.07 3.19 -14.24
CA THR A 142 0.48 1.84 -14.05
C THR A 142 -0.35 0.94 -13.12
N GLY A 143 -1.53 1.37 -12.70
CA GLY A 143 -2.44 0.54 -11.91
C GLY A 143 -2.18 0.53 -10.39
N LYS A 144 -1.43 1.48 -9.84
CA LYS A 144 -1.11 1.57 -8.39
C LYS A 144 -2.35 1.48 -7.49
N THR A 145 -3.41 2.21 -7.83
CA THR A 145 -4.67 2.19 -7.05
C THR A 145 -5.34 0.83 -7.09
N GLU A 146 -5.32 0.14 -8.23
CA GLU A 146 -5.93 -1.19 -8.36
C GLU A 146 -5.17 -2.23 -7.56
N ILE A 147 -3.83 -2.20 -7.61
CA ILE A 147 -2.98 -3.05 -6.75
C ILE A 147 -3.28 -2.79 -5.27
N ALA A 148 -3.36 -1.52 -4.85
CA ALA A 148 -3.65 -1.18 -3.47
C ALA A 148 -5.00 -1.74 -3.00
N ARG A 149 -6.03 -1.70 -3.86
CA ARG A 149 -7.35 -2.30 -3.57
C ARG A 149 -7.27 -3.82 -3.42
N LEU A 150 -6.53 -4.49 -4.30
CA LEU A 150 -6.38 -5.95 -4.25
C LEU A 150 -5.59 -6.38 -3.01
N ILE A 151 -4.55 -5.63 -2.63
CA ILE A 151 -3.81 -5.84 -1.38
C ILE A 151 -4.78 -5.72 -0.19
N ALA A 152 -5.58 -4.65 -0.13
CA ALA A 152 -6.55 -4.44 0.94
C ALA A 152 -7.56 -5.60 1.04
N ASP A 153 -8.11 -6.07 -0.09
CA ASP A 153 -9.05 -7.19 -0.14
C ASP A 153 -8.38 -8.50 0.34
N ILE A 154 -7.15 -8.78 -0.11
CA ILE A 154 -6.39 -9.95 0.33
C ILE A 154 -6.16 -9.90 1.85
N PHE A 155 -5.64 -8.80 2.38
CA PHE A 155 -5.30 -8.67 3.80
C PHE A 155 -6.52 -8.69 4.72
N SER A 156 -7.66 -8.18 4.24
CA SER A 156 -8.94 -8.31 4.94
C SER A 156 -9.41 -9.77 4.99
N ARG A 157 -9.34 -10.49 3.87
CA ARG A 157 -9.80 -11.88 3.78
C ARG A 157 -8.95 -12.88 4.58
N ILE A 158 -7.64 -12.61 4.72
CA ILE A 158 -6.77 -13.41 5.59
C ILE A 158 -6.86 -13.00 7.07
N GLY A 159 -7.68 -12.00 7.39
CA GLY A 159 -7.95 -11.59 8.78
C GLY A 159 -6.85 -10.76 9.44
N ILE A 160 -5.92 -10.21 8.66
CA ILE A 160 -4.93 -9.23 9.13
C ILE A 160 -5.61 -7.89 9.39
N LEU A 161 -6.48 -7.47 8.47
CA LEU A 161 -7.35 -6.31 8.63
C LEU A 161 -8.74 -6.77 9.10
N LYS A 162 -9.32 -6.04 10.04
CA LYS A 162 -10.61 -6.35 10.67
C LYS A 162 -11.79 -6.06 9.76
N ARG A 163 -11.61 -5.10 8.82
CA ARG A 163 -12.66 -4.64 7.89
C ARG A 163 -12.14 -4.63 6.46
N ASN A 164 -12.98 -5.04 5.52
CA ASN A 164 -12.71 -4.81 4.09
C ASN A 164 -13.11 -3.37 3.74
N TYR A 165 -12.34 -2.40 4.23
CA TYR A 165 -12.57 -0.98 4.02
C TYR A 165 -11.34 -0.34 3.38
N PHE A 166 -11.55 0.35 2.27
CA PHE A 166 -10.51 1.02 1.50
C PHE A 166 -10.93 2.46 1.22
N LYS A 167 -10.25 3.42 1.81
CA LYS A 167 -10.50 4.85 1.59
C LYS A 167 -9.34 5.47 0.84
N LYS A 168 -9.64 5.94 -0.38
CA LYS A 168 -8.70 6.75 -1.16
C LYS A 168 -8.83 8.20 -0.75
N VAL A 169 -7.70 8.84 -0.46
CA VAL A 169 -7.62 10.26 -0.09
C VAL A 169 -6.53 10.98 -0.87
N THR A 170 -6.67 12.29 -0.95
CA THR A 170 -5.73 13.23 -1.55
C THR A 170 -5.37 14.32 -0.53
N ARG A 171 -4.47 15.25 -0.90
CA ARG A 171 -4.11 16.39 -0.04
C ARG A 171 -5.31 17.15 0.51
N SER A 172 -6.33 17.41 -0.31
CA SER A 172 -7.52 18.17 0.09
C SER A 172 -8.36 17.49 1.17
N ASP A 173 -8.27 16.16 1.27
CA ASP A 173 -8.99 15.38 2.27
C ASP A 173 -8.31 15.43 3.65
N LEU A 174 -7.00 15.65 3.69
CA LEU A 174 -6.17 15.60 4.89
C LEU A 174 -5.84 16.99 5.44
N ILE A 175 -5.53 17.94 4.57
CA ILE A 175 -5.11 19.29 4.96
C ILE A 175 -6.32 20.21 5.08
N ALA A 176 -6.35 21.00 6.15
CA ALA A 176 -7.40 21.98 6.39
C ALA A 176 -7.02 23.36 5.83
N GLY A 177 -8.01 24.25 5.74
CA GLY A 177 -7.79 25.63 5.27
C GLY A 177 -7.33 26.60 6.34
N TYR A 178 -7.36 26.21 7.63
CA TYR A 178 -7.03 27.10 8.76
C TYR A 178 -5.99 26.45 9.67
N LEU A 179 -5.16 27.29 10.30
CA LEU A 179 -4.12 26.86 11.25
C LEU A 179 -4.74 26.07 12.42
N GLY A 180 -4.06 25.00 12.84
CA GLY A 180 -4.47 24.15 13.97
C GLY A 180 -5.59 23.16 13.67
N GLN A 181 -6.16 23.16 12.46
CA GLN A 181 -7.24 22.24 12.09
C GLN A 181 -6.75 21.02 11.27
N THR A 182 -5.55 21.07 10.72
CA THR A 182 -5.02 20.02 9.89
C THR A 182 -4.81 18.73 10.68
N ALA A 183 -4.22 18.78 11.87
CA ALA A 183 -4.03 17.60 12.71
C ALA A 183 -5.36 16.92 13.08
N ILE A 184 -6.38 17.71 13.41
CA ILE A 184 -7.71 17.21 13.75
C ILE A 184 -8.31 16.50 12.54
N LYS A 185 -8.36 17.17 11.39
CA LYS A 185 -8.90 16.63 10.14
C LYS A 185 -8.19 15.36 9.71
N THR A 186 -6.84 15.35 9.78
CA THR A 186 -6.03 14.20 9.45
C THR A 186 -6.31 13.01 10.39
N LYS A 187 -6.40 13.27 11.73
CA LYS A 187 -6.75 12.25 12.73
C LYS A 187 -8.14 11.66 12.51
N ASP A 188 -9.12 12.48 12.14
CA ASP A 188 -10.48 12.01 11.88
C ASP A 188 -10.54 11.09 10.65
N VAL A 189 -9.84 11.46 9.57
CA VAL A 189 -9.73 10.60 8.38
C VAL A 189 -9.05 9.28 8.71
N ILE A 190 -7.99 9.29 9.53
CA ILE A 190 -7.26 8.09 9.96
C ILE A 190 -8.17 7.19 10.82
N LYS A 191 -8.89 7.76 11.80
CA LYS A 191 -9.81 7.03 12.67
C LYS A 191 -10.93 6.34 11.89
N ASP A 192 -11.46 6.98 10.85
CA ASP A 192 -12.47 6.40 9.97
C ASP A 192 -11.94 5.13 9.24
N CYS A 193 -10.63 5.07 8.99
CA CYS A 193 -9.98 3.96 8.31
C CYS A 193 -9.53 2.82 9.24
N LEU A 194 -9.70 2.93 10.55
CA LEU A 194 -9.25 1.89 11.48
C LEU A 194 -9.89 0.53 11.17
N GLY A 195 -9.10 -0.51 11.25
CA GLY A 195 -9.45 -1.87 10.86
C GLY A 195 -9.34 -2.12 9.36
N GLY A 196 -9.05 -1.11 8.54
CA GLY A 196 -8.97 -1.19 7.07
C GLY A 196 -7.74 -0.50 6.51
N VAL A 197 -7.88 0.05 5.30
CA VAL A 197 -6.80 0.67 4.52
C VAL A 197 -7.07 2.15 4.24
N LEU A 198 -6.12 2.99 4.60
CA LEU A 198 -6.02 4.37 4.13
C LEU A 198 -5.05 4.41 2.93
N PHE A 199 -5.54 4.74 1.76
CA PHE A 199 -4.73 4.90 0.56
C PHE A 199 -4.55 6.38 0.23
N ILE A 200 -3.30 6.85 0.25
CA ILE A 200 -2.93 8.22 -0.08
C ILE A 200 -2.31 8.22 -1.47
N ASP A 201 -3.08 8.68 -2.46
CA ASP A 201 -2.61 8.80 -3.83
C ASP A 201 -1.81 10.09 -4.01
N GLU A 202 -0.70 10.01 -4.75
CA GLU A 202 0.21 11.14 -4.97
C GLU A 202 0.65 11.80 -3.64
N ALA A 203 1.07 10.96 -2.67
CA ALA A 203 1.37 11.41 -1.32
C ALA A 203 2.47 12.48 -1.23
N TYR A 204 3.32 12.63 -2.26
CA TYR A 204 4.25 13.74 -2.39
C TYR A 204 3.55 15.11 -2.43
N ALA A 205 2.29 15.18 -2.86
CA ALA A 205 1.50 16.40 -2.82
C ALA A 205 1.17 16.89 -1.41
N LEU A 206 1.30 16.03 -0.39
CA LEU A 206 1.14 16.43 1.01
C LEU A 206 2.24 17.37 1.48
N GLY A 207 3.43 17.32 0.88
CA GLY A 207 4.55 18.18 1.18
C GLY A 207 4.98 19.05 0.01
N ASN A 208 6.08 19.76 0.19
CA ASN A 208 6.81 20.46 -0.86
C ASN A 208 8.32 20.31 -0.65
N ALA A 209 9.11 20.46 -1.72
CA ALA A 209 10.56 20.32 -1.67
C ALA A 209 11.25 21.36 -0.75
N GLU A 210 10.60 22.51 -0.50
CA GLU A 210 11.16 23.57 0.34
C GLU A 210 10.95 23.31 1.84
N GLY A 211 10.04 22.38 2.22
CA GLY A 211 9.79 22.02 3.62
C GLY A 211 9.19 23.14 4.49
N ARG A 212 8.70 24.22 3.88
CA ARG A 212 8.27 25.45 4.61
C ARG A 212 6.76 25.52 4.88
N ASP A 213 5.97 24.59 4.34
CA ASP A 213 4.52 24.58 4.56
C ASP A 213 4.19 23.95 5.91
N SER A 214 3.75 24.77 6.87
CA SER A 214 3.38 24.35 8.21
C SER A 214 2.18 23.39 8.22
N PHE A 215 1.22 23.53 7.31
CA PHE A 215 0.07 22.63 7.17
C PHE A 215 0.52 21.23 6.70
N SER A 216 1.43 21.19 5.75
CA SER A 216 2.07 19.95 5.29
C SER A 216 2.80 19.24 6.41
N LYS A 217 3.59 19.98 7.19
CA LYS A 217 4.33 19.43 8.33
C LYS A 217 3.38 18.87 9.39
N GLU A 218 2.36 19.63 9.78
CA GLU A 218 1.34 19.19 10.74
C GLU A 218 0.62 17.92 10.29
N CYS A 219 0.26 17.83 9.00
CA CYS A 219 -0.34 16.63 8.41
C CYS A 219 0.59 15.43 8.47
N ILE A 220 1.82 15.58 7.98
CA ILE A 220 2.80 14.49 7.87
C ILE A 220 3.23 13.99 9.25
N ASP A 221 3.46 14.87 10.21
CA ASP A 221 3.78 14.50 11.59
C ASP A 221 2.61 13.75 12.26
N THR A 222 1.38 14.18 12.01
CA THR A 222 0.17 13.49 12.49
C THR A 222 0.03 12.09 11.89
N ILE A 223 0.32 11.94 10.61
CA ILE A 223 0.38 10.62 9.96
C ILE A 223 1.45 9.77 10.63
N CYS A 224 2.67 10.27 10.78
CA CYS A 224 3.81 9.53 11.37
C CYS A 224 3.51 9.01 12.78
N GLU A 225 2.90 9.85 13.63
CA GLU A 225 2.43 9.46 14.97
C GLU A 225 1.40 8.33 14.88
N SER A 226 0.41 8.49 14.00
CA SER A 226 -0.69 7.54 13.84
C SER A 226 -0.27 6.19 13.29
N LEU A 227 0.75 6.14 12.40
CA LEU A 227 1.32 4.89 11.89
C LEU A 227 1.85 4.01 13.02
N SER A 228 2.47 4.59 14.04
CA SER A 228 2.97 3.85 15.19
C SER A 228 1.85 3.48 16.16
N TYR A 229 0.93 4.41 16.42
CA TYR A 229 -0.12 4.22 17.40
C TYR A 229 -1.15 3.16 16.98
N TYR A 230 -1.48 3.10 15.68
CA TYR A 230 -2.47 2.19 15.12
C TYR A 230 -1.83 1.06 14.28
N LYS A 231 -0.56 0.70 14.51
CA LYS A 231 0.19 -0.27 13.70
C LYS A 231 -0.52 -1.62 13.51
N ASP A 232 -1.28 -2.08 14.52
CA ASP A 232 -1.97 -3.38 14.52
C ASP A 232 -3.42 -3.28 13.98
N ASP A 233 -3.91 -2.08 13.71
CA ASP A 233 -5.32 -1.85 13.34
C ASP A 233 -5.49 -1.00 12.08
N LEU A 234 -4.42 -0.53 11.48
CA LEU A 234 -4.45 0.32 10.29
C LEU A 234 -3.34 -0.06 9.31
N MET A 235 -3.69 -0.24 8.06
CA MET A 235 -2.74 -0.27 6.97
C MET A 235 -2.79 1.04 6.21
N VAL A 236 -1.65 1.71 6.10
CA VAL A 236 -1.53 2.89 5.23
C VAL A 236 -0.75 2.49 3.98
N ILE A 237 -1.33 2.79 2.82
CA ILE A 237 -0.67 2.61 1.53
C ILE A 237 -0.50 3.99 0.92
N ILE A 238 0.73 4.36 0.61
CA ILE A 238 1.04 5.59 -0.13
C ILE A 238 1.47 5.27 -1.55
N ALA A 239 1.16 6.15 -2.49
CA ALA A 239 1.56 5.98 -3.88
C ALA A 239 2.10 7.28 -4.46
N GLY A 240 3.09 7.16 -5.36
CA GLY A 240 3.67 8.31 -6.05
C GLY A 240 4.95 7.98 -6.81
N TYR A 241 5.58 8.99 -7.35
CA TYR A 241 6.92 8.88 -7.92
C TYR A 241 7.97 8.78 -6.81
N LYS A 242 8.97 7.95 -6.99
CA LYS A 242 9.98 7.70 -5.97
C LYS A 242 10.72 8.97 -5.56
N GLN A 243 11.24 9.70 -6.54
CA GLN A 243 12.01 10.91 -6.28
C GLN A 243 11.18 11.98 -5.55
N GLU A 244 9.93 12.18 -5.97
CA GLU A 244 9.02 13.14 -5.35
C GLU A 244 8.59 12.71 -3.94
N LEU A 245 8.36 11.41 -3.70
CA LEU A 245 8.08 10.90 -2.36
C LEU A 245 9.28 11.08 -1.43
N ASP A 246 10.49 10.80 -1.91
CA ASP A 246 11.71 10.97 -1.12
C ASP A 246 11.93 12.45 -0.75
N THR A 247 11.72 13.37 -1.70
CA THR A 247 11.96 14.81 -1.49
C THR A 247 10.82 15.55 -0.82
N CYS A 248 9.55 15.17 -1.06
CA CYS A 248 8.40 15.95 -0.61
C CYS A 248 7.57 15.25 0.50
N PHE A 249 7.84 13.99 0.83
CA PHE A 249 7.12 13.27 1.86
C PHE A 249 8.04 12.70 2.94
N PHE A 250 8.97 11.81 2.58
CA PHE A 250 9.87 11.17 3.54
C PHE A 250 10.87 12.14 4.17
N SER A 251 11.29 13.20 3.45
CA SER A 251 12.20 14.22 3.97
C SER A 251 11.64 15.04 5.14
N TYR A 252 10.31 15.15 5.27
CA TYR A 252 9.67 15.89 6.36
C TYR A 252 9.86 15.24 7.73
N ASN A 253 9.93 13.91 7.77
CA ASN A 253 10.11 13.18 9.01
C ASN A 253 10.89 11.87 8.75
N LYS A 254 12.12 11.80 9.26
CA LYS A 254 13.03 10.65 9.10
C LYS A 254 12.45 9.33 9.65
N GLY A 255 11.49 9.42 10.57
CA GLY A 255 10.82 8.24 11.11
C GLY A 255 9.79 7.61 10.17
N LEU A 256 9.37 8.30 9.10
CA LEU A 256 8.38 7.75 8.16
C LEU A 256 8.90 6.55 7.39
N GLU A 257 10.10 6.65 6.83
CA GLU A 257 10.66 5.60 5.98
C GLU A 257 10.74 4.25 6.70
N SER A 258 11.14 4.25 7.97
CA SER A 258 11.23 3.04 8.77
C SER A 258 9.87 2.37 9.07
N ARG A 259 8.76 3.07 8.90
CA ARG A 259 7.40 2.57 9.12
C ARG A 259 6.76 2.00 7.86
N PHE A 260 7.29 2.34 6.68
CA PHE A 260 6.87 1.77 5.40
C PHE A 260 7.79 0.59 5.02
N THR A 261 7.60 -0.53 5.72
CA THR A 261 8.44 -1.74 5.57
C THR A 261 8.28 -2.43 4.23
N TRP A 262 7.13 -2.25 3.58
CA TRP A 262 6.83 -2.87 2.30
C TRP A 262 6.88 -1.84 1.18
N SER A 263 7.71 -2.11 0.17
CA SER A 263 7.84 -1.26 -1.00
C SER A 263 7.60 -2.06 -2.28
N TYR A 264 6.79 -1.50 -3.16
CA TYR A 264 6.51 -2.03 -4.48
C TYR A 264 6.87 -0.99 -5.53
N GLU A 265 7.44 -1.44 -6.64
CA GLU A 265 7.74 -0.56 -7.76
C GLU A 265 7.05 -1.08 -9.02
N THR A 266 6.22 -0.23 -9.63
CA THR A 266 5.56 -0.55 -10.88
C THR A 266 6.50 -0.27 -12.03
N GLU A 267 6.67 -1.26 -12.90
CA GLU A 267 7.49 -1.15 -14.10
C GLU A 267 6.75 -0.38 -15.20
N LYS A 268 7.52 0.20 -16.12
CA LYS A 268 6.98 0.76 -17.37
C LYS A 268 6.52 -0.37 -18.26
N TYR A 269 5.36 -0.21 -18.88
CA TYR A 269 4.83 -1.22 -19.78
C TYR A 269 5.60 -1.29 -21.11
N SER A 270 5.83 -2.49 -21.60
CA SER A 270 6.33 -2.75 -22.95
C SER A 270 5.23 -2.49 -23.98
N ALA A 271 5.62 -2.34 -25.24
CA ALA A 271 4.67 -2.18 -26.36
C ALA A 271 3.65 -3.31 -26.44
N LYS A 272 4.09 -4.56 -26.21
CA LYS A 272 3.20 -5.72 -26.14
C LYS A 272 2.20 -5.62 -24.99
N GLN A 273 2.64 -5.15 -23.83
CA GLN A 273 1.75 -4.97 -22.68
C GLN A 273 0.74 -3.85 -22.90
N LEU A 274 1.13 -2.73 -23.56
CA LEU A 274 0.19 -1.67 -23.94
C LEU A 274 -0.90 -2.18 -24.89
N GLN A 275 -0.52 -3.00 -25.90
CA GLN A 275 -1.50 -3.67 -26.77
C GLN A 275 -2.47 -4.53 -25.94
N GLN A 276 -1.96 -5.39 -25.06
CA GLN A 276 -2.77 -6.26 -24.22
C GLN A 276 -3.70 -5.45 -23.29
N ILE A 277 -3.23 -4.32 -22.76
CA ILE A 277 -4.06 -3.44 -21.92
C ILE A 277 -5.21 -2.86 -22.75
N LEU A 278 -4.95 -2.38 -23.98
CA LEU A 278 -5.98 -1.87 -24.86
C LEU A 278 -7.02 -2.94 -25.19
N GLU A 279 -6.57 -4.12 -25.63
CA GLU A 279 -7.45 -5.26 -25.95
C GLU A 279 -8.30 -5.69 -24.75
N LYS A 280 -7.68 -5.77 -23.56
CA LYS A 280 -8.39 -6.08 -22.32
C LYS A 280 -9.50 -5.06 -22.02
N LYS A 281 -9.20 -3.76 -22.14
CA LYS A 281 -10.19 -2.69 -21.91
C LYS A 281 -11.34 -2.71 -22.91
N ILE A 282 -11.05 -3.00 -24.18
CA ILE A 282 -12.07 -3.17 -25.22
C ILE A 282 -13.02 -4.32 -24.82
N ASN A 283 -12.46 -5.49 -24.50
CA ASN A 283 -13.24 -6.69 -24.14
C ASN A 283 -14.05 -6.51 -22.86
N GLU A 284 -13.45 -5.93 -21.79
CA GLU A 284 -14.14 -5.65 -20.51
C GLU A 284 -15.32 -4.67 -20.69
N SER A 285 -15.27 -3.83 -21.70
CA SER A 285 -16.36 -2.88 -22.03
C SER A 285 -17.46 -3.51 -22.91
N GLY A 286 -17.40 -4.81 -23.21
CA GLY A 286 -18.36 -5.51 -24.07
C GLY A 286 -18.18 -5.22 -25.56
N TRP A 287 -17.06 -4.58 -25.95
CA TRP A 287 -16.71 -4.33 -27.34
C TRP A 287 -15.82 -5.45 -27.88
N ARG A 288 -15.73 -5.57 -29.19
CA ARG A 288 -14.81 -6.49 -29.87
C ARG A 288 -13.75 -5.72 -30.64
N SER A 289 -12.58 -6.28 -30.77
CA SER A 289 -11.49 -5.76 -31.58
C SER A 289 -11.29 -6.63 -32.81
N ASP A 290 -11.25 -6.02 -33.97
CA ASP A 290 -10.87 -6.64 -35.25
C ASP A 290 -9.72 -5.87 -35.89
N PHE A 291 -8.80 -5.36 -35.07
CA PHE A 291 -7.61 -4.69 -35.57
C PHE A 291 -6.42 -5.66 -35.61
N LYS A 292 -5.62 -5.52 -36.67
CA LYS A 292 -4.40 -6.29 -36.92
C LYS A 292 -3.15 -5.51 -36.56
N LEU A 293 -3.32 -4.30 -35.98
CA LEU A 293 -2.22 -3.49 -35.47
C LEU A 293 -1.51 -4.25 -34.37
N GLY A 294 -0.38 -4.89 -34.74
CA GLY A 294 0.40 -5.71 -33.85
C GLY A 294 1.33 -4.87 -32.96
N HIS A 295 2.12 -5.57 -32.12
CA HIS A 295 3.09 -4.95 -31.20
C HIS A 295 4.06 -3.96 -31.90
N LYS A 296 4.35 -4.12 -33.20
CA LYS A 296 5.20 -3.21 -33.98
C LYS A 296 4.63 -1.80 -34.09
N TRP A 297 3.30 -1.66 -34.19
CA TRP A 297 2.63 -0.37 -34.18
C TRP A 297 2.79 0.31 -32.81
N PHE A 298 2.59 -0.45 -31.73
CA PHE A 298 2.76 0.05 -30.38
C PHE A 298 4.23 0.39 -30.09
N GLU A 299 5.20 -0.39 -30.58
CA GLU A 299 6.63 -0.10 -30.42
C GLU A 299 7.02 1.22 -31.09
N LYS A 300 6.52 1.45 -32.31
CA LYS A 300 6.76 2.70 -33.05
C LYS A 300 6.18 3.93 -32.33
N ASN A 301 5.07 3.76 -31.62
CA ASN A 301 4.32 4.85 -31.02
C ASN A 301 4.43 4.92 -29.48
N LYS A 302 5.25 4.07 -28.87
CA LYS A 302 5.37 3.87 -27.44
C LYS A 302 5.63 5.16 -26.65
N ASP A 303 6.51 6.01 -27.14
CA ASP A 303 6.91 7.27 -26.50
C ASP A 303 5.75 8.27 -26.38
N SER A 304 4.71 8.10 -27.19
CA SER A 304 3.50 8.90 -27.10
C SER A 304 2.59 8.51 -25.91
N PHE A 305 2.80 7.35 -25.30
CA PHE A 305 1.96 6.80 -24.24
C PHE A 305 2.63 6.91 -22.86
N ALA A 306 2.94 8.13 -22.45
CA ALA A 306 3.65 8.42 -21.19
C ALA A 306 2.85 8.03 -19.92
N SER A 307 1.52 8.00 -20.01
CA SER A 307 0.62 7.63 -18.92
C SER A 307 0.05 6.20 -19.08
N PHE A 308 0.67 5.38 -19.89
CA PHE A 308 0.43 3.94 -20.04
C PHE A 308 -1.05 3.53 -20.10
N GLY A 309 -1.58 2.88 -19.07
CA GLY A 309 -2.95 2.39 -19.02
C GLY A 309 -4.00 3.49 -19.14
N ARG A 310 -3.73 4.68 -18.60
CA ARG A 310 -4.61 5.87 -18.76
C ARG A 310 -4.64 6.34 -20.22
N ASP A 311 -3.49 6.29 -20.90
CA ASP A 311 -3.42 6.63 -22.32
C ASP A 311 -4.16 5.60 -23.18
N MET A 312 -4.15 4.31 -22.80
CA MET A 312 -4.93 3.27 -23.48
C MET A 312 -6.44 3.47 -23.28
N GLU A 313 -6.88 3.90 -22.11
CA GLU A 313 -8.29 4.30 -21.90
C GLU A 313 -8.70 5.46 -22.78
N THR A 314 -7.85 6.49 -22.85
CA THR A 314 -8.07 7.66 -23.69
C THR A 314 -8.10 7.28 -25.17
N LEU A 315 -7.17 6.43 -25.61
CA LEU A 315 -7.12 5.92 -26.99
C LEU A 315 -8.41 5.15 -27.32
N PHE A 316 -8.85 4.26 -26.45
CA PHE A 316 -10.08 3.49 -26.65
C PHE A 316 -11.32 4.41 -26.70
N MET A 317 -11.39 5.41 -25.82
CA MET A 317 -12.50 6.38 -25.86
C MET A 317 -12.56 7.13 -27.21
N LYS A 318 -11.38 7.55 -27.72
CA LYS A 318 -11.29 8.20 -29.03
C LYS A 318 -11.60 7.22 -30.17
N ALA A 319 -11.20 5.95 -30.05
CA ALA A 319 -11.54 4.91 -31.03
C ALA A 319 -13.05 4.71 -31.13
N LYS A 320 -13.78 4.74 -30.02
CA LYS A 320 -15.25 4.70 -30.04
C LYS A 320 -15.86 5.88 -30.77
N ILE A 321 -15.28 7.09 -30.63
CA ILE A 321 -15.73 8.28 -31.35
C ILE A 321 -15.48 8.13 -32.85
N CYS A 322 -14.30 7.67 -33.27
CA CYS A 322 -13.96 7.42 -34.67
C CYS A 322 -14.87 6.34 -35.27
N HIS A 323 -15.07 5.26 -34.54
CA HIS A 323 -15.97 4.18 -34.90
C HIS A 323 -17.40 4.67 -35.11
N SER A 324 -17.95 5.50 -34.22
CA SER A 324 -19.30 6.05 -34.38
C SER A 324 -19.51 6.82 -35.66
N LYS A 325 -18.48 7.54 -36.11
CA LYS A 325 -18.50 8.24 -37.39
C LYS A 325 -18.47 7.27 -38.59
N ARG A 326 -17.65 6.24 -38.52
CA ARG A 326 -17.49 5.21 -39.57
C ARG A 326 -18.76 4.40 -39.78
N VAL A 327 -19.46 4.03 -38.69
CA VAL A 327 -20.67 3.19 -38.75
C VAL A 327 -21.96 4.01 -38.84
N PHE A 328 -21.90 5.32 -38.85
CA PHE A 328 -23.08 6.18 -38.94
C PHE A 328 -23.86 5.87 -40.21
N GLY A 329 -25.08 5.38 -40.06
CA GLY A 329 -25.94 4.98 -41.17
C GLY A 329 -25.78 3.54 -41.68
N LEU A 330 -24.88 2.72 -41.03
CA LEU A 330 -24.78 1.31 -41.31
C LEU A 330 -25.74 0.49 -40.42
N SER A 331 -25.99 -0.77 -40.84
CA SER A 331 -26.78 -1.72 -40.03
C SER A 331 -26.12 -2.06 -38.68
N ASP A 332 -26.90 -2.54 -37.72
CA ASP A 332 -26.52 -2.76 -36.32
C ASP A 332 -25.43 -3.83 -36.07
N GLU A 333 -25.13 -4.66 -37.06
CA GLU A 333 -24.24 -5.82 -36.92
C GLU A 333 -22.80 -5.49 -36.50
N ASN A 334 -22.32 -4.26 -36.78
CA ASN A 334 -20.93 -3.84 -36.48
C ASN A 334 -20.82 -2.73 -35.42
N LYS A 335 -21.89 -2.47 -34.67
CA LYS A 335 -21.97 -1.34 -33.73
C LYS A 335 -20.96 -1.36 -32.57
N SER A 336 -20.23 -2.44 -32.37
CA SER A 336 -19.26 -2.55 -31.25
C SER A 336 -17.95 -3.24 -31.64
N VAL A 337 -17.52 -3.08 -32.93
CA VAL A 337 -16.28 -3.68 -33.43
C VAL A 337 -15.28 -2.58 -33.84
N ILE A 338 -14.21 -2.43 -33.07
CA ILE A 338 -13.11 -1.50 -33.33
C ILE A 338 -12.15 -2.14 -34.34
N ASN A 339 -11.84 -1.43 -35.42
CA ASN A 339 -10.89 -1.88 -36.44
C ASN A 339 -9.61 -0.99 -36.47
N ASP A 340 -8.69 -1.30 -37.39
CA ASP A 340 -7.41 -0.57 -37.55
C ASP A 340 -7.62 0.92 -37.82
N GLU A 341 -8.59 1.28 -38.72
CA GLU A 341 -8.89 2.65 -39.08
C GLU A 341 -9.37 3.46 -37.87
N ASP A 342 -10.21 2.86 -37.02
CA ASP A 342 -10.71 3.50 -35.81
C ASP A 342 -9.54 3.82 -34.84
N ILE A 343 -8.59 2.90 -34.66
CA ILE A 343 -7.40 3.09 -33.80
C ILE A 343 -6.44 4.14 -34.39
N GLU A 344 -6.16 4.10 -35.70
CA GLU A 344 -5.26 5.10 -36.33
C GLU A 344 -5.83 6.52 -36.27
N ASN A 345 -7.12 6.67 -36.54
CA ASN A 345 -7.77 7.97 -36.42
C ASN A 345 -7.87 8.45 -34.97
N ALA A 346 -8.14 7.54 -34.04
CA ALA A 346 -8.10 7.82 -32.60
C ALA A 346 -6.71 8.27 -32.15
N TYR A 347 -5.66 7.66 -32.66
CA TYR A 347 -4.28 8.03 -32.33
C TYR A 347 -3.92 9.43 -32.86
N LYS A 348 -4.35 9.79 -34.07
CA LYS A 348 -4.19 11.18 -34.56
C LYS A 348 -4.87 12.17 -33.63
N MET A 349 -6.13 11.91 -33.26
CA MET A 349 -6.86 12.75 -32.29
C MET A 349 -6.20 12.80 -30.90
N PHE A 350 -5.55 11.73 -30.48
CA PHE A 350 -4.82 11.66 -29.22
C PHE A 350 -3.58 12.56 -29.26
N LEU A 351 -2.82 12.54 -30.34
CA LEU A 351 -1.64 13.40 -30.53
C LEU A 351 -2.00 14.88 -30.62
N ASP A 352 -3.08 15.22 -31.32
CA ASP A 352 -3.52 16.62 -31.49
C ASP A 352 -3.93 17.21 -30.13
N ASN A 353 -4.60 16.46 -29.28
CA ASN A 353 -4.93 16.92 -27.94
C ASN A 353 -3.68 17.16 -27.08
N LYS A 354 -2.68 16.28 -27.14
CA LYS A 354 -1.41 16.47 -26.41
C LYS A 354 -0.65 17.72 -26.88
N LYS A 355 -0.65 18.01 -28.16
CA LYS A 355 -0.04 19.24 -28.71
C LYS A 355 -0.75 20.50 -28.21
N ASN A 356 -2.07 20.47 -28.08
CA ASN A 356 -2.85 21.59 -27.58
C ASN A 356 -2.66 21.85 -26.09
N GLU A 357 -2.54 20.77 -25.29
CA GLU A 357 -2.22 20.86 -23.84
C GLU A 357 -0.84 21.50 -23.62
N THR A 358 0.17 21.13 -24.39
CA THR A 358 1.52 21.70 -24.31
C THR A 358 1.55 23.18 -24.73
N LYS A 359 0.73 23.60 -25.69
CA LYS A 359 0.62 25.00 -26.10
C LYS A 359 -0.06 25.88 -25.06
N THR A 360 -1.11 25.38 -24.39
CA THR A 360 -1.80 26.09 -23.31
C THR A 360 -0.93 26.25 -22.09
N PHE A 361 -0.11 25.25 -21.76
CA PHE A 361 0.85 25.33 -20.63
C PHE A 361 1.93 26.40 -20.88
N ASN A 362 2.47 26.47 -22.10
CA ASN A 362 3.49 27.46 -22.44
C ASN A 362 2.93 28.90 -22.49
N ASN A 363 1.67 29.07 -22.87
CA ASN A 363 1.03 30.40 -22.89
C ASN A 363 0.68 30.92 -21.48
N ASN A 364 0.44 30.05 -20.51
CA ASN A 364 0.15 30.44 -19.13
C ASN A 364 1.42 30.69 -18.27
N MET A 365 2.61 30.40 -18.79
CA MET A 365 3.88 30.73 -18.13
C MET A 365 4.35 32.17 -18.35
N TYR A 366 3.62 32.97 -19.18
CA TYR A 366 3.97 34.35 -19.54
C TYR A 366 2.91 35.37 -19.11
N ILE A 367 2.07 35.04 -18.12
CA ILE A 367 1.14 35.99 -17.49
C ILE A 367 1.45 36.17 -16.02
#